data_d44a4eb1c528cd38aa61d4fd55684aa9
#
_entry.id   d44a4eb1c528cd38aa61d4fd55684aa9
#
_cell.length_a   1.000
_cell.length_b   1.000
_cell.length_c   1.000
_cell.angle_alpha   90.00
_cell.angle_beta   90.00
_cell.angle_gamma   90.00
#
_symmetry.space_group_name_H-M   'P 1'
#
loop_
_entity.id
_entity.type
_entity.pdbx_description
1 polymer ?
#
loop_
_entity_poly.entity_id
_entity_poly.type
_entity_poly.pdbx_seq_one_letter_code
_entity_poly.pdbx_strand_id
1 'polypeptide(L)'
;MEAQGFEAWWPMEKLAVMGYVDALKHFREIYGIRQQLKKRLLERRPDIFIGVDAPDFNLGLETQLKAAGVRTIHYVSPSIWAWRGKRIKKIGRAVNRVLALFPMEPPLYEKEGIPVTYVGHPLADAIPLTTDRFAVREKLAMPKNLPVFALLPGSRRGELEKMAATFVQTAKLIRERFLPDAQFVVPLTTRETRLMFETAIYEQQAGDVPFRLLFGHAQDALGAADVSLVASGTATLEAALIKRPMVITYKIARLSHWIGKRLVYLPYVGLPNVLAGRFVVPEILQDEATPERLAEALVKQYEDKENAEAVAEAFTEIHLQLRQNTAEKAANAVIECLN
;
A
#
# COMPACT_ATOMS: atom_id res chain seq x y z
N MET A 1 -8.45 -14.84 9.29
CA MET A 1 -7.73 -16.14 9.33
C MET A 1 -8.24 -17.03 10.45
N GLU A 2 -8.35 -16.57 11.70
CA GLU A 2 -8.87 -17.37 12.83
C GLU A 2 -10.27 -17.95 12.57
N ALA A 3 -11.18 -17.17 11.94
CA ALA A 3 -12.51 -17.65 11.52
C ALA A 3 -12.48 -18.83 10.53
N GLN A 4 -11.33 -19.14 9.96
CA GLN A 4 -11.08 -20.28 9.06
C GLN A 4 -10.17 -21.34 9.69
N GLY A 5 -10.10 -21.39 11.04
CA GLY A 5 -9.33 -22.39 11.78
C GLY A 5 -7.82 -22.11 11.85
N PHE A 6 -7.36 -20.89 11.54
CA PHE A 6 -5.97 -20.53 11.69
C PHE A 6 -5.57 -20.40 13.17
N GLU A 7 -4.55 -21.13 13.59
CA GLU A 7 -3.96 -21.08 14.92
C GLU A 7 -2.79 -20.08 14.94
N ALA A 8 -2.95 -18.96 15.64
CA ALA A 8 -1.87 -17.97 15.83
C ALA A 8 -0.90 -18.45 16.92
N TRP A 9 0.35 -18.66 16.56
CA TRP A 9 1.40 -19.09 17.51
C TRP A 9 2.07 -17.93 18.24
N TRP A 10 2.08 -16.76 17.64
CA TRP A 10 2.58 -15.51 18.23
C TRP A 10 1.64 -14.35 17.90
N PRO A 11 1.53 -13.36 18.77
CA PRO A 11 0.83 -12.11 18.46
C PRO A 11 1.47 -11.42 17.25
N MET A 12 0.66 -10.90 16.33
CA MET A 12 1.12 -10.23 15.11
C MET A 12 1.99 -9.00 15.41
N GLU A 13 1.68 -8.30 16.50
CA GLU A 13 2.36 -7.08 16.95
C GLU A 13 3.86 -7.30 17.18
N LYS A 14 4.28 -8.51 17.58
CA LYS A 14 5.69 -8.86 17.76
C LYS A 14 6.50 -8.91 16.47
N LEU A 15 5.84 -9.12 15.34
CA LEU A 15 6.46 -9.21 14.02
C LEU A 15 6.16 -7.98 13.15
N ALA A 16 5.19 -7.14 13.55
CA ALA A 16 4.81 -5.92 12.86
C ALA A 16 5.80 -4.76 13.07
N VAL A 17 7.10 -5.07 13.11
CA VAL A 17 8.18 -4.08 13.29
C VAL A 17 8.53 -3.48 11.93
N MET A 18 8.45 -2.15 11.83
CA MET A 18 8.68 -1.46 10.57
C MET A 18 9.81 -0.42 10.67
N GLY A 19 10.77 -0.56 9.73
CA GLY A 19 11.94 0.31 9.63
C GLY A 19 13.21 -0.34 10.17
N TYR A 20 14.36 0.05 9.60
CA TYR A 20 15.66 -0.55 9.96
C TYR A 20 16.04 -0.32 11.42
N VAL A 21 15.66 0.82 12.00
CA VAL A 21 16.02 1.16 13.39
C VAL A 21 15.20 0.32 14.38
N ASP A 22 13.89 0.17 14.14
CA ASP A 22 13.03 -0.65 15.01
C ASP A 22 13.32 -2.13 14.84
N ALA A 23 13.60 -2.57 13.60
CA ALA A 23 14.04 -3.95 13.33
C ALA A 23 15.36 -4.28 14.04
N LEU A 24 16.30 -3.33 14.18
CA LEU A 24 17.53 -3.53 14.93
C LEU A 24 17.28 -3.64 16.45
N LYS A 25 16.37 -2.84 17.01
CA LYS A 25 16.02 -2.91 18.44
C LYS A 25 15.39 -4.26 18.81
N HIS A 26 14.53 -4.78 17.95
CA HIS A 26 13.82 -6.05 18.17
C HIS A 26 14.47 -7.26 17.49
N PHE A 27 15.65 -7.10 16.89
CA PHE A 27 16.31 -8.14 16.10
C PHE A 27 16.46 -9.46 16.85
N ARG A 28 16.87 -9.43 18.13
CA ARG A 28 17.06 -10.65 18.94
C ARG A 28 15.73 -11.39 19.17
N GLU A 29 14.64 -10.66 19.43
CA GLU A 29 13.31 -11.24 19.63
C GLU A 29 12.78 -11.85 18.33
N ILE A 30 12.82 -11.09 17.23
CA ILE A 30 12.39 -11.55 15.89
C ILE A 30 13.20 -12.77 15.45
N TYR A 31 14.51 -12.74 15.66
CA TYR A 31 15.38 -13.88 15.37
C TYR A 31 15.04 -15.10 16.24
N GLY A 32 14.78 -14.88 17.53
CA GLY A 32 14.34 -15.93 18.45
C GLY A 32 13.02 -16.58 18.02
N ILE A 33 12.02 -15.78 17.68
CA ILE A 33 10.74 -16.26 17.15
C ILE A 33 10.96 -17.09 15.87
N ARG A 34 11.80 -16.60 14.94
CA ARG A 34 12.11 -17.32 13.69
C ARG A 34 12.79 -18.67 13.95
N GLN A 35 13.68 -18.78 14.94
CA GLN A 35 14.32 -20.04 15.30
C GLN A 35 13.34 -21.03 15.94
N GLN A 36 12.48 -20.54 16.83
CA GLN A 36 11.41 -21.36 17.42
C GLN A 36 10.43 -21.86 16.36
N LEU A 37 10.00 -20.97 15.44
CA LEU A 37 9.14 -21.31 14.32
C LEU A 37 9.78 -22.38 13.43
N LYS A 38 11.06 -22.20 13.08
CA LYS A 38 11.83 -23.21 12.32
C LYS A 38 11.83 -24.56 13.01
N LYS A 39 12.18 -24.60 14.31
CA LYS A 39 12.23 -25.85 15.09
C LYS A 39 10.88 -26.54 15.07
N ARG A 40 9.81 -25.81 15.39
CA ARG A 40 8.43 -26.34 15.42
C ARG A 40 7.97 -26.86 14.05
N LEU A 41 8.32 -26.18 12.96
CA LEU A 41 7.98 -26.61 11.60
C LEU A 41 8.76 -27.87 11.18
N LEU A 42 10.03 -27.99 11.55
CA LEU A 42 10.84 -29.17 11.26
C LEU A 42 10.38 -30.40 12.06
N GLU A 43 9.89 -30.20 13.29
CA GLU A 43 9.31 -31.27 14.11
C GLU A 43 7.94 -31.70 13.56
N ARG A 44 7.08 -30.78 13.16
CA ARG A 44 5.73 -31.08 12.64
C ARG A 44 5.72 -31.55 11.19
N ARG A 45 6.74 -31.20 10.40
CA ARG A 45 6.90 -31.52 8.96
C ARG A 45 5.62 -31.27 8.15
N PRO A 46 5.17 -30.03 8.03
CA PRO A 46 4.00 -29.71 7.21
C PRO A 46 4.26 -30.09 5.75
N ASP A 47 3.22 -30.44 5.01
CA ASP A 47 3.31 -30.76 3.58
C ASP A 47 3.80 -29.56 2.76
N ILE A 48 3.43 -28.34 3.21
CA ILE A 48 3.82 -27.09 2.57
C ILE A 48 3.96 -25.95 3.60
N PHE A 49 4.90 -25.07 3.37
CA PHE A 49 5.05 -23.80 4.07
C PHE A 49 4.78 -22.64 3.12
N ILE A 50 3.91 -21.71 3.51
CA ILE A 50 3.59 -20.51 2.73
C ILE A 50 4.08 -19.30 3.51
N GLY A 51 5.16 -18.67 3.03
CA GLY A 51 5.63 -17.39 3.53
C GLY A 51 4.85 -16.27 2.89
N VAL A 52 4.18 -15.43 3.71
CA VAL A 52 3.40 -14.31 3.22
C VAL A 52 4.17 -13.03 3.44
N ASP A 53 4.53 -12.30 2.36
CA ASP A 53 5.30 -11.07 2.40
C ASP A 53 6.58 -11.15 3.29
N ALA A 54 7.00 -10.08 3.94
CA ALA A 54 8.14 -10.01 4.87
C ALA A 54 9.36 -10.82 4.40
N PRO A 55 9.91 -10.57 3.20
CA PRO A 55 10.92 -11.42 2.55
C PRO A 55 12.24 -11.52 3.34
N ASP A 56 12.55 -10.54 4.19
CA ASP A 56 13.74 -10.58 5.03
C ASP A 56 13.59 -11.58 6.21
N PHE A 57 12.35 -11.82 6.64
CA PHE A 57 12.03 -12.85 7.62
C PHE A 57 11.86 -14.22 6.93
N ASN A 58 11.02 -14.30 5.90
CA ASN A 58 10.55 -15.54 5.30
C ASN A 58 11.59 -16.25 4.42
N LEU A 59 12.29 -15.54 3.51
CA LEU A 59 13.20 -16.20 2.55
C LEU A 59 14.31 -17.05 3.20
N GLY A 60 14.79 -16.60 4.37
CA GLY A 60 15.79 -17.40 5.10
C GLY A 60 15.20 -18.63 5.78
N LEU A 61 13.94 -18.59 6.20
CA LEU A 61 13.21 -19.73 6.77
C LEU A 61 12.82 -20.71 5.66
N GLU A 62 12.26 -20.22 4.57
CA GLU A 62 11.88 -20.98 3.37
C GLU A 62 13.08 -21.78 2.83
N THR A 63 14.26 -21.15 2.72
CA THR A 63 15.48 -21.83 2.26
C THR A 63 15.82 -23.04 3.13
N GLN A 64 15.67 -22.91 4.46
CA GLN A 64 16.01 -23.95 5.41
C GLN A 64 14.96 -25.08 5.42
N LEU A 65 13.68 -24.72 5.30
CA LEU A 65 12.59 -25.69 5.23
C LEU A 65 12.64 -26.47 3.91
N LYS A 66 12.90 -25.81 2.79
CA LYS A 66 13.08 -26.45 1.47
C LYS A 66 14.25 -27.43 1.49
N ALA A 67 15.38 -27.06 2.10
CA ALA A 67 16.52 -27.96 2.27
C ALA A 67 16.20 -29.19 3.15
N ALA A 68 15.22 -29.07 4.05
CA ALA A 68 14.72 -30.17 4.87
C ALA A 68 13.58 -30.99 4.21
N GLY A 69 13.26 -30.72 2.93
CA GLY A 69 12.26 -31.45 2.16
C GLY A 69 10.83 -30.92 2.29
N VAL A 70 10.60 -29.81 3.01
CA VAL A 70 9.29 -29.16 3.07
C VAL A 70 9.10 -28.30 1.82
N ARG A 71 7.99 -28.45 1.11
CA ARG A 71 7.65 -27.57 -0.02
C ARG A 71 7.40 -26.15 0.46
N THR A 72 7.88 -25.16 -0.30
CA THR A 72 7.81 -23.75 0.11
C THR A 72 7.23 -22.88 -0.99
N ILE A 73 6.28 -22.03 -0.63
CA ILE A 73 5.69 -21.01 -1.49
C ILE A 73 5.91 -19.64 -0.84
N HIS A 74 6.31 -18.65 -1.64
CA HIS A 74 6.31 -17.25 -1.22
C HIS A 74 5.13 -16.52 -1.85
N TYR A 75 4.23 -16.04 -1.02
CA TYR A 75 3.06 -15.24 -1.44
C TYR A 75 3.36 -13.77 -1.23
N VAL A 76 3.13 -12.94 -2.23
CA VAL A 76 3.54 -11.55 -2.38
C VAL A 76 5.02 -11.43 -2.78
N SER A 77 5.25 -11.35 -4.08
CA SER A 77 6.60 -11.12 -4.63
C SER A 77 7.26 -9.89 -4.02
N PRO A 78 8.51 -9.99 -3.54
CA PRO A 78 9.27 -8.78 -3.21
C PRO A 78 9.38 -7.85 -4.41
N SER A 79 9.38 -6.54 -4.19
CA SER A 79 9.39 -5.50 -5.25
C SER A 79 10.71 -5.47 -6.05
N ILE A 80 11.15 -6.63 -6.57
CA ILE A 80 12.38 -6.76 -7.37
C ILE A 80 12.31 -6.06 -8.71
N TRP A 81 11.11 -5.76 -9.18
CA TRP A 81 10.84 -4.95 -10.36
C TRP A 81 11.18 -3.46 -10.16
N ALA A 82 11.15 -2.97 -8.94
CA ALA A 82 11.48 -1.59 -8.60
C ALA A 82 12.93 -1.42 -8.14
N TRP A 83 13.47 -2.38 -7.39
CA TRP A 83 14.81 -2.30 -6.80
C TRP A 83 15.33 -3.70 -6.39
N ARG A 84 16.65 -3.82 -6.15
CA ARG A 84 17.28 -5.07 -5.69
C ARG A 84 17.00 -6.30 -6.58
N GLY A 85 16.96 -6.14 -7.91
CA GLY A 85 16.69 -7.23 -8.85
C GLY A 85 17.56 -8.48 -8.66
N LYS A 86 18.82 -8.34 -8.20
CA LYS A 86 19.70 -9.48 -7.88
C LYS A 86 19.14 -10.42 -6.81
N ARG A 87 18.11 -10.00 -6.03
CA ARG A 87 17.45 -10.80 -5.00
C ARG A 87 16.70 -12.01 -5.58
N ILE A 88 16.36 -11.96 -6.86
CA ILE A 88 15.64 -13.02 -7.55
C ILE A 88 16.32 -14.39 -7.40
N LYS A 89 17.65 -14.46 -7.47
CA LYS A 89 18.42 -15.71 -7.27
C LYS A 89 18.27 -16.26 -5.85
N LYS A 90 18.16 -15.38 -4.85
CA LYS A 90 17.90 -15.80 -3.46
C LYS A 90 16.49 -16.35 -3.32
N ILE A 91 15.51 -15.73 -3.97
CA ILE A 91 14.11 -16.18 -3.97
C ILE A 91 14.02 -17.57 -4.60
N GLY A 92 14.58 -17.81 -5.78
CA GLY A 92 14.54 -19.10 -6.47
C GLY A 92 15.16 -20.25 -5.67
N ARG A 93 16.18 -19.96 -4.85
CA ARG A 93 16.73 -20.97 -3.92
C ARG A 93 15.79 -21.26 -2.76
N ALA A 94 15.03 -20.28 -2.32
CA ALA A 94 14.21 -20.35 -1.12
C ALA A 94 12.88 -21.08 -1.37
N VAL A 95 12.30 -20.97 -2.58
CA VAL A 95 10.92 -21.39 -2.82
C VAL A 95 10.79 -22.41 -3.94
N ASN A 96 9.72 -23.18 -3.93
CA ASN A 96 9.29 -24.01 -5.04
C ASN A 96 8.43 -23.22 -6.03
N ARG A 97 7.67 -22.24 -5.53
CA ARG A 97 6.83 -21.38 -6.36
C ARG A 97 6.67 -20.00 -5.72
N VAL A 98 6.50 -18.96 -6.54
CA VAL A 98 6.10 -17.62 -6.13
C VAL A 98 4.66 -17.38 -6.54
N LEU A 99 3.84 -16.80 -5.66
CA LEU A 99 2.53 -16.28 -6.01
C LEU A 99 2.64 -14.76 -6.16
N ALA A 100 2.56 -14.30 -7.39
CA ALA A 100 2.75 -12.90 -7.77
C ALA A 100 1.43 -12.14 -7.78
N LEU A 101 1.42 -10.92 -7.24
CA LEU A 101 0.24 -10.06 -7.19
C LEU A 101 0.11 -9.13 -8.40
N PHE A 102 1.23 -8.82 -9.06
CA PHE A 102 1.27 -7.85 -10.14
C PHE A 102 1.69 -8.48 -11.46
N PRO A 103 1.10 -8.04 -12.60
CA PRO A 103 1.31 -8.68 -13.90
C PRO A 103 2.73 -8.53 -14.45
N MET A 104 3.50 -7.53 -13.98
CA MET A 104 4.88 -7.33 -14.39
C MET A 104 5.89 -8.25 -13.66
N GLU A 105 5.45 -9.01 -12.66
CA GLU A 105 6.32 -9.85 -11.84
C GLU A 105 6.67 -11.20 -12.50
N PRO A 106 5.70 -11.96 -13.08
CA PRO A 106 5.97 -13.27 -13.66
C PRO A 106 7.11 -13.31 -14.67
N PRO A 107 7.22 -12.38 -15.66
CA PRO A 107 8.31 -12.42 -16.64
C PRO A 107 9.71 -12.37 -16.03
N LEU A 108 9.85 -11.75 -14.84
CA LEU A 108 11.14 -11.68 -14.14
C LEU A 108 11.55 -13.06 -13.60
N TYR A 109 10.60 -13.82 -13.04
CA TYR A 109 10.82 -15.15 -12.49
C TYR A 109 10.99 -16.19 -13.59
N GLU A 110 10.18 -16.14 -14.64
CA GLU A 110 10.24 -17.03 -15.79
C GLU A 110 11.60 -16.95 -16.48
N LYS A 111 12.15 -15.77 -16.65
CA LYS A 111 13.50 -15.54 -17.20
C LYS A 111 14.61 -16.26 -16.42
N GLU A 112 14.43 -16.45 -15.13
CA GLU A 112 15.37 -17.14 -14.24
C GLU A 112 14.97 -18.61 -13.99
N GLY A 113 13.95 -19.12 -14.68
CA GLY A 113 13.46 -20.49 -14.53
C GLY A 113 12.82 -20.78 -13.17
N ILE A 114 12.31 -19.75 -12.48
CA ILE A 114 11.67 -19.88 -11.17
C ILE A 114 10.16 -20.02 -11.36
N PRO A 115 9.52 -21.10 -10.88
CA PRO A 115 8.08 -21.26 -10.99
C PRO A 115 7.32 -20.12 -10.32
N VAL A 116 6.40 -19.50 -11.05
CA VAL A 116 5.60 -18.38 -10.60
C VAL A 116 4.16 -18.54 -11.09
N THR A 117 3.20 -18.11 -10.27
CA THR A 117 1.79 -18.03 -10.66
C THR A 117 1.29 -16.61 -10.41
N TYR A 118 0.75 -15.96 -11.44
CA TYR A 118 0.07 -14.69 -11.30
C TYR A 118 -1.33 -14.92 -10.73
N VAL A 119 -1.55 -14.50 -9.51
CA VAL A 119 -2.83 -14.70 -8.82
C VAL A 119 -3.72 -13.47 -8.79
N GLY A 120 -3.20 -12.29 -9.16
CA GLY A 120 -3.88 -11.01 -9.02
C GLY A 120 -3.79 -10.44 -7.61
N HIS A 121 -4.56 -9.40 -7.35
CA HIS A 121 -4.48 -8.67 -6.09
C HIS A 121 -5.80 -8.75 -5.31
N PRO A 122 -5.79 -9.21 -4.02
CA PRO A 122 -7.01 -9.44 -3.26
C PRO A 122 -7.87 -8.18 -3.05
N LEU A 123 -7.27 -6.99 -3.01
CA LEU A 123 -8.04 -5.73 -2.96
C LEU A 123 -8.86 -5.50 -4.24
N ALA A 124 -8.37 -5.95 -5.41
CA ALA A 124 -9.11 -5.81 -6.66
C ALA A 124 -10.32 -6.77 -6.72
N ASP A 125 -10.24 -7.91 -6.05
CA ASP A 125 -11.39 -8.81 -5.90
C ASP A 125 -12.40 -8.28 -4.87
N ALA A 126 -11.93 -7.62 -3.80
CA ALA A 126 -12.75 -7.14 -2.70
C ALA A 126 -13.44 -5.80 -2.98
N ILE A 127 -12.78 -4.89 -3.68
CA ILE A 127 -13.32 -3.56 -4.00
C ILE A 127 -14.26 -3.69 -5.22
N PRO A 128 -15.50 -3.14 -5.17
CA PRO A 128 -16.41 -3.15 -6.30
C PRO A 128 -15.85 -2.37 -7.50
N LEU A 129 -16.19 -2.79 -8.73
CA LEU A 129 -15.80 -2.06 -9.94
C LEU A 129 -16.37 -0.64 -9.99
N THR A 130 -17.52 -0.42 -9.37
CA THR A 130 -18.17 0.88 -9.28
C THR A 130 -18.44 1.21 -7.81
N THR A 131 -18.22 2.47 -7.43
CA THR A 131 -18.50 2.97 -6.08
C THR A 131 -19.46 4.14 -6.18
N ASP A 132 -20.64 4.01 -5.57
CA ASP A 132 -21.58 5.12 -5.46
C ASP A 132 -21.09 6.14 -4.43
N ARG A 133 -20.54 7.24 -4.94
CA ARG A 133 -20.02 8.35 -4.14
C ARG A 133 -21.07 8.97 -3.25
N PHE A 134 -22.30 9.12 -3.74
CA PHE A 134 -23.37 9.77 -2.99
C PHE A 134 -23.87 8.89 -1.84
N ALA A 135 -23.97 7.59 -2.05
CA ALA A 135 -24.30 6.64 -0.97
C ALA A 135 -23.21 6.64 0.12
N VAL A 136 -21.93 6.70 -0.27
CA VAL A 136 -20.83 6.77 0.71
C VAL A 136 -20.84 8.11 1.46
N ARG A 137 -21.11 9.23 0.79
CA ARG A 137 -21.27 10.54 1.46
C ARG A 137 -22.41 10.54 2.45
N GLU A 138 -23.54 9.94 2.11
CA GLU A 138 -24.68 9.81 3.01
C GLU A 138 -24.32 8.98 4.25
N LYS A 139 -23.67 7.82 4.06
CA LYS A 139 -23.15 6.96 5.15
C LYS A 139 -22.23 7.74 6.09
N LEU A 140 -21.39 8.61 5.55
CA LEU A 140 -20.46 9.44 6.33
C LEU A 140 -21.08 10.76 6.81
N ALA A 141 -22.37 11.03 6.58
CA ALA A 141 -23.04 12.29 6.85
C ALA A 141 -22.24 13.50 6.29
N MET A 142 -21.78 13.39 5.03
CA MET A 142 -21.04 14.44 4.31
C MET A 142 -21.94 15.14 3.29
N PRO A 143 -21.67 16.42 2.95
CA PRO A 143 -22.43 17.14 1.94
C PRO A 143 -22.35 16.45 0.57
N LYS A 144 -23.50 16.35 -0.12
CA LYS A 144 -23.56 15.71 -1.44
C LYS A 144 -22.94 16.56 -2.55
N ASN A 145 -23.09 17.89 -2.47
CA ASN A 145 -22.81 18.84 -3.55
C ASN A 145 -21.56 19.73 -3.33
N LEU A 146 -20.84 19.54 -2.22
CA LEU A 146 -19.61 20.28 -1.97
C LEU A 146 -18.39 19.49 -2.43
N PRO A 147 -17.27 20.18 -2.76
CA PRO A 147 -16.01 19.51 -3.04
C PRO A 147 -15.52 18.74 -1.82
N VAL A 148 -15.18 17.45 -2.01
CA VAL A 148 -14.66 16.58 -0.94
C VAL A 148 -13.30 16.03 -1.34
N PHE A 149 -12.30 16.27 -0.50
CA PHE A 149 -10.95 15.78 -0.68
C PHE A 149 -10.63 14.71 0.37
N ALA A 150 -10.16 13.54 -0.05
CA ALA A 150 -9.61 12.55 0.88
C ALA A 150 -8.13 12.83 1.11
N LEU A 151 -7.72 12.88 2.36
CA LEU A 151 -6.33 13.10 2.75
C LEU A 151 -5.80 11.85 3.47
N LEU A 152 -4.88 11.14 2.84
CA LEU A 152 -4.27 9.93 3.35
C LEU A 152 -2.77 10.17 3.68
N PRO A 153 -2.46 10.77 4.85
CA PRO A 153 -1.10 11.21 5.19
C PRO A 153 -0.14 10.07 5.54
N GLY A 154 -0.63 8.85 5.54
CA GLY A 154 0.09 7.64 5.91
C GLY A 154 -0.58 6.90 7.06
N SER A 155 -0.12 5.68 7.32
CA SER A 155 -0.63 4.81 8.37
C SER A 155 0.32 4.67 9.55
N ARG A 156 1.55 5.17 9.42
CA ARG A 156 2.63 4.99 10.40
C ARG A 156 3.02 6.31 11.04
N ARG A 157 3.48 6.24 12.28
CA ARG A 157 4.00 7.39 13.03
C ARG A 157 5.01 8.21 12.20
N GLY A 158 6.06 7.56 11.66
CA GLY A 158 7.11 8.26 10.91
C GLY A 158 6.67 8.88 9.57
N GLU A 159 5.52 8.48 9.04
CA GLU A 159 4.87 9.12 7.88
C GLU A 159 4.14 10.40 8.36
N LEU A 160 3.31 10.28 9.41
CA LEU A 160 2.58 11.42 9.98
C LEU A 160 3.52 12.53 10.46
N GLU A 161 4.64 12.19 11.13
CA GLU A 161 5.65 13.17 11.57
C GLU A 161 6.16 14.07 10.43
N LYS A 162 6.20 13.55 9.21
CA LYS A 162 6.72 14.28 8.04
C LYS A 162 5.63 14.93 7.19
N MET A 163 4.42 14.37 7.22
CA MET A 163 3.40 14.73 6.25
C MET A 163 2.20 15.47 6.86
N ALA A 164 1.88 15.26 8.15
CA ALA A 164 0.65 15.80 8.74
C ALA A 164 0.54 17.32 8.59
N ALA A 165 1.58 18.08 8.96
CA ALA A 165 1.58 19.53 8.81
C ALA A 165 1.42 19.98 7.35
N THR A 166 2.10 19.31 6.40
CA THR A 166 1.98 19.61 4.97
C THR A 166 0.56 19.36 4.48
N PHE A 167 -0.08 18.26 4.89
CA PHE A 167 -1.46 17.94 4.51
C PHE A 167 -2.47 18.94 5.05
N VAL A 168 -2.31 19.33 6.33
CA VAL A 168 -3.17 20.35 6.96
C VAL A 168 -3.03 21.71 6.27
N GLN A 169 -1.80 22.16 6.02
CA GLN A 169 -1.56 23.42 5.28
C GLN A 169 -2.12 23.38 3.86
N THR A 170 -1.99 22.24 3.17
CA THR A 170 -2.58 22.05 1.83
C THR A 170 -4.10 22.23 1.87
N ALA A 171 -4.78 21.60 2.83
CA ALA A 171 -6.23 21.75 2.99
C ALA A 171 -6.65 23.21 3.29
N LYS A 172 -5.90 23.88 4.17
CA LYS A 172 -6.12 25.30 4.50
C LYS A 172 -5.99 26.17 3.25
N LEU A 173 -4.91 25.99 2.46
CA LEU A 173 -4.69 26.75 1.22
C LEU A 173 -5.78 26.48 0.16
N ILE A 174 -6.28 25.26 0.04
CA ILE A 174 -7.38 24.94 -0.88
C ILE A 174 -8.60 25.79 -0.53
N ARG A 175 -8.97 25.90 0.74
CA ARG A 175 -10.11 26.72 1.17
C ARG A 175 -9.87 28.20 1.02
N GLU A 176 -8.71 28.68 1.42
CA GLU A 176 -8.39 30.11 1.41
C GLU A 176 -8.30 30.70 0.00
N ARG A 177 -7.78 29.91 -0.97
CA ARG A 177 -7.42 30.45 -2.28
C ARG A 177 -8.26 29.95 -3.45
N PHE A 178 -8.88 28.76 -3.33
CA PHE A 178 -9.50 28.11 -4.48
C PHE A 178 -10.97 27.73 -4.24
N LEU A 179 -11.25 26.94 -3.21
CA LEU A 179 -12.54 26.29 -2.97
C LEU A 179 -12.99 26.52 -1.51
N PRO A 180 -13.61 27.66 -1.17
CA PRO A 180 -13.96 28.01 0.23
C PRO A 180 -14.85 26.96 0.94
N ASP A 181 -15.67 26.23 0.17
CA ASP A 181 -16.60 25.22 0.69
C ASP A 181 -16.03 23.81 0.74
N ALA A 182 -14.74 23.62 0.39
CA ALA A 182 -14.10 22.31 0.37
C ALA A 182 -14.15 21.61 1.72
N GLN A 183 -14.44 20.31 1.70
CA GLN A 183 -14.52 19.42 2.86
C GLN A 183 -13.37 18.41 2.78
N PHE A 184 -12.86 18.00 3.94
CA PHE A 184 -11.74 17.06 3.99
C PHE A 184 -12.07 15.83 4.83
N VAL A 185 -11.82 14.63 4.30
CA VAL A 185 -11.98 13.38 5.01
C VAL A 185 -10.62 12.71 5.19
N VAL A 186 -10.30 12.34 6.42
CA VAL A 186 -8.96 11.86 6.78
C VAL A 186 -9.07 10.51 7.51
N PRO A 187 -8.76 9.40 6.87
CA PRO A 187 -8.73 8.09 7.54
C PRO A 187 -7.41 7.92 8.30
N LEU A 188 -7.50 7.63 9.58
CA LEU A 188 -6.36 7.45 10.48
C LEU A 188 -6.47 6.09 11.18
N THR A 189 -5.41 5.31 11.19
CA THR A 189 -5.44 3.89 11.56
C THR A 189 -5.37 3.63 13.06
N THR A 190 -4.75 4.52 13.83
CA THR A 190 -4.51 4.37 15.26
C THR A 190 -4.86 5.64 16.04
N ARG A 191 -5.02 5.50 17.36
CA ARG A 191 -5.15 6.66 18.26
C ARG A 191 -3.94 7.60 18.15
N GLU A 192 -2.75 7.05 18.01
CA GLU A 192 -1.52 7.83 17.92
C GLU A 192 -1.51 8.68 16.64
N THR A 193 -1.79 8.08 15.47
CA THR A 193 -1.84 8.80 14.20
C THR A 193 -2.94 9.87 14.20
N ARG A 194 -4.07 9.60 14.85
CA ARG A 194 -5.14 10.59 15.02
C ARG A 194 -4.68 11.79 15.86
N LEU A 195 -4.08 11.53 17.02
CA LEU A 195 -3.58 12.60 17.89
C LEU A 195 -2.52 13.45 17.17
N MET A 196 -1.62 12.83 16.42
CA MET A 196 -0.61 13.55 15.62
C MET A 196 -1.25 14.46 14.57
N PHE A 197 -2.30 14.01 13.90
CA PHE A 197 -3.00 14.84 12.90
C PHE A 197 -3.80 15.96 13.57
N GLU A 198 -4.46 15.71 14.70
CA GLU A 198 -5.14 16.73 15.52
C GLU A 198 -4.15 17.78 16.05
N THR A 199 -2.96 17.35 16.48
CA THR A 199 -1.88 18.26 16.86
C THR A 199 -1.44 19.14 15.68
N ALA A 200 -1.29 18.56 14.49
CA ALA A 200 -0.96 19.32 13.30
C ALA A 200 -2.06 20.36 12.95
N ILE A 201 -3.33 20.02 13.09
CA ILE A 201 -4.44 20.99 12.90
C ILE A 201 -4.30 22.18 13.85
N TYR A 202 -4.01 21.92 15.12
CA TYR A 202 -3.82 22.98 16.13
C TYR A 202 -2.59 23.84 15.81
N GLU A 203 -1.42 23.22 15.57
CA GLU A 203 -0.17 23.91 15.28
C GLU A 203 -0.22 24.78 14.01
N GLN A 204 -0.98 24.33 12.98
CA GLN A 204 -1.18 25.06 11.72
C GLN A 204 -2.35 26.04 11.78
N GLN A 205 -2.98 26.24 12.95
CA GLN A 205 -4.11 27.15 13.14
C GLN A 205 -5.20 26.89 12.09
N ALA A 206 -5.56 25.61 11.88
CA ALA A 206 -6.53 25.17 10.88
C ALA A 206 -7.82 24.62 11.52
N GLY A 207 -8.18 25.14 12.71
CA GLY A 207 -9.37 24.70 13.44
C GLY A 207 -10.71 25.03 12.76
N ASP A 208 -10.71 25.99 11.85
CA ASP A 208 -11.84 26.39 11.03
C ASP A 208 -12.00 25.55 9.74
N VAL A 209 -11.00 24.73 9.40
CA VAL A 209 -11.06 23.83 8.25
C VAL A 209 -11.88 22.59 8.61
N PRO A 210 -12.90 22.22 7.83
CA PRO A 210 -13.81 21.12 8.15
C PRO A 210 -13.14 19.77 7.85
N PHE A 211 -12.34 19.27 8.81
CA PHE A 211 -11.78 17.94 8.78
C PHE A 211 -12.72 16.93 9.41
N ARG A 212 -13.07 15.88 8.66
CA ARG A 212 -13.74 14.69 9.17
C ARG A 212 -12.70 13.59 9.38
N LEU A 213 -12.31 13.37 10.63
CA LEU A 213 -11.34 12.34 10.98
C LEU A 213 -12.08 10.99 11.19
N LEU A 214 -11.70 9.97 10.42
CA LEU A 214 -12.22 8.62 10.52
C LEU A 214 -11.20 7.71 11.21
N PHE A 215 -11.68 6.74 11.97
CA PHE A 215 -10.81 5.71 12.54
C PHE A 215 -10.77 4.49 11.59
N GLY A 216 -9.72 4.38 10.79
CA GLY A 216 -9.68 3.46 9.65
C GLY A 216 -10.56 3.96 8.50
N HIS A 217 -11.30 3.06 7.86
CA HIS A 217 -12.26 3.37 6.80
C HIS A 217 -11.68 4.13 5.59
N ALA A 218 -10.45 3.77 5.16
CA ALA A 218 -9.79 4.42 4.01
C ALA A 218 -10.62 4.30 2.73
N GLN A 219 -11.27 3.17 2.49
CA GLN A 219 -12.12 2.96 1.32
C GLN A 219 -13.38 3.85 1.35
N ASP A 220 -13.99 4.06 2.52
CA ASP A 220 -15.11 5.00 2.65
C ASP A 220 -14.65 6.44 2.40
N ALA A 221 -13.48 6.84 2.94
CA ALA A 221 -12.91 8.16 2.70
C ALA A 221 -12.66 8.41 1.19
N LEU A 222 -12.01 7.46 0.52
CA LEU A 222 -11.76 7.51 -0.92
C LEU A 222 -13.07 7.46 -1.73
N GLY A 223 -14.02 6.62 -1.30
CA GLY A 223 -15.33 6.50 -1.94
C GLY A 223 -16.14 7.80 -1.91
N ALA A 224 -16.07 8.57 -0.82
CA ALA A 224 -16.77 9.85 -0.66
C ALA A 224 -16.10 11.00 -1.42
N ALA A 225 -14.80 10.92 -1.67
CA ALA A 225 -14.00 12.01 -2.22
C ALA A 225 -14.22 12.22 -3.74
N ASP A 226 -13.98 13.43 -4.19
CA ASP A 226 -13.82 13.79 -5.59
C ASP A 226 -12.38 13.56 -6.04
N VAL A 227 -11.42 13.96 -5.20
CA VAL A 227 -9.97 13.84 -5.42
C VAL A 227 -9.30 13.42 -4.11
N SER A 228 -8.16 12.77 -4.20
CA SER A 228 -7.40 12.38 -3.01
C SER A 228 -5.95 12.84 -3.04
N LEU A 229 -5.42 13.21 -1.87
CA LEU A 229 -3.99 13.38 -1.62
C LEU A 229 -3.50 12.15 -0.84
N VAL A 230 -2.60 11.41 -1.43
CA VAL A 230 -2.20 10.09 -0.89
C VAL A 230 -0.70 10.06 -0.67
N ALA A 231 -0.28 9.80 0.57
CA ALA A 231 1.11 9.40 0.82
C ALA A 231 1.37 8.05 0.15
N SER A 232 2.49 7.96 -0.58
CA SER A 232 2.85 6.78 -1.38
C SER A 232 2.82 5.49 -0.55
N GLY A 233 2.27 4.42 -1.14
CA GLY A 233 2.12 3.12 -0.52
C GLY A 233 0.90 2.37 -1.08
N THR A 234 0.43 1.34 -0.39
CA THR A 234 -0.74 0.53 -0.79
C THR A 234 -2.01 1.37 -0.96
N ALA A 235 -2.15 2.47 -0.21
CA ALA A 235 -3.29 3.38 -0.31
C ALA A 235 -3.45 3.99 -1.72
N THR A 236 -2.37 4.15 -2.50
CA THR A 236 -2.45 4.61 -3.89
C THR A 236 -3.15 3.58 -4.79
N LEU A 237 -2.96 2.29 -4.51
CA LEU A 237 -3.68 1.23 -5.21
C LEU A 237 -5.17 1.22 -4.81
N GLU A 238 -5.50 1.38 -3.53
CA GLU A 238 -6.90 1.48 -3.09
C GLU A 238 -7.62 2.65 -3.77
N ALA A 239 -6.98 3.83 -3.84
CA ALA A 239 -7.53 4.99 -4.53
C ALA A 239 -7.76 4.72 -6.03
N ALA A 240 -6.82 4.05 -6.70
CA ALA A 240 -6.96 3.64 -8.10
C ALA A 240 -8.10 2.63 -8.29
N LEU A 241 -8.22 1.63 -7.42
CA LEU A 241 -9.29 0.64 -7.49
C LEU A 241 -10.69 1.26 -7.25
N ILE A 242 -10.77 2.37 -6.52
CA ILE A 242 -12.00 3.16 -6.32
C ILE A 242 -12.21 4.20 -7.44
N LYS A 243 -11.25 4.32 -8.40
CA LYS A 243 -11.26 5.23 -9.56
C LYS A 243 -11.31 6.71 -9.15
N ARG A 244 -10.58 7.08 -8.10
CA ARG A 244 -10.48 8.49 -7.69
C ARG A 244 -9.22 9.13 -8.26
N PRO A 245 -9.34 10.26 -8.96
CA PRO A 245 -8.18 11.10 -9.27
C PRO A 245 -7.41 11.39 -7.99
N MET A 246 -6.10 11.43 -8.10
CA MET A 246 -5.25 11.63 -6.92
C MET A 246 -4.00 12.43 -7.25
N VAL A 247 -3.43 13.00 -6.20
CA VAL A 247 -2.04 13.47 -6.18
C VAL A 247 -1.28 12.56 -5.23
N ILE A 248 -0.21 11.96 -5.72
CA ILE A 248 0.67 11.11 -4.91
C ILE A 248 1.79 11.98 -4.35
N THR A 249 2.04 11.88 -3.06
CA THR A 249 3.11 12.61 -2.39
C THR A 249 3.86 11.72 -1.41
N TYR A 250 5.12 12.05 -1.15
CA TYR A 250 5.88 11.34 -0.13
C TYR A 250 7.13 12.11 0.28
N LYS A 251 7.44 12.09 1.59
CA LYS A 251 8.70 12.61 2.14
C LYS A 251 9.38 11.52 2.95
N ILE A 252 10.62 11.17 2.58
CA ILE A 252 11.50 10.28 3.35
C ILE A 252 12.73 11.05 3.83
N ALA A 253 13.49 10.46 4.74
CA ALA A 253 14.75 11.05 5.17
C ALA A 253 15.67 11.29 3.95
N ARG A 254 16.31 12.46 3.88
CA ARG A 254 17.15 12.87 2.74
C ARG A 254 18.20 11.83 2.35
N LEU A 255 18.84 11.19 3.32
CA LEU A 255 19.83 10.14 3.08
C LEU A 255 19.18 8.91 2.42
N SER A 256 18.00 8.49 2.88
CA SER A 256 17.24 7.37 2.29
C SER A 256 16.79 7.68 0.87
N HIS A 257 16.40 8.94 0.60
CA HIS A 257 16.04 9.39 -0.74
C HIS A 257 17.23 9.34 -1.69
N TRP A 258 18.40 9.87 -1.27
CA TRP A 258 19.60 9.87 -2.09
C TRP A 258 20.07 8.45 -2.46
N ILE A 259 20.00 7.51 -1.52
CA ILE A 259 20.27 6.09 -1.75
C ILE A 259 19.21 5.48 -2.67
N GLY A 260 17.93 5.73 -2.38
CA GLY A 260 16.78 5.18 -3.12
C GLY A 260 16.80 5.60 -4.59
N LYS A 261 17.04 6.88 -4.88
CA LYS A 261 17.10 7.40 -6.26
C LYS A 261 18.13 6.70 -7.16
N ARG A 262 19.20 6.12 -6.58
CA ARG A 262 20.20 5.34 -7.31
C ARG A 262 19.86 3.87 -7.47
N LEU A 263 18.92 3.35 -6.68
CA LEU A 263 18.58 1.93 -6.63
C LEU A 263 17.26 1.60 -7.33
N VAL A 264 16.40 2.60 -7.52
CA VAL A 264 15.10 2.42 -8.18
C VAL A 264 15.28 2.52 -9.69
N TYR A 265 14.68 1.57 -10.41
CA TYR A 265 14.78 1.45 -11.87
C TYR A 265 13.71 2.23 -12.62
N LEU A 266 12.60 2.56 -11.94
CA LEU A 266 11.44 3.18 -12.55
C LEU A 266 11.36 4.67 -12.24
N PRO A 267 10.82 5.48 -13.16
CA PRO A 267 10.58 6.91 -12.92
C PRO A 267 9.36 7.15 -12.01
N TYR A 268 8.59 6.11 -11.70
CA TYR A 268 7.35 6.16 -10.93
C TYR A 268 7.55 5.62 -9.51
N VAL A 269 6.83 6.19 -8.55
CA VAL A 269 6.80 5.75 -7.15
C VAL A 269 5.44 5.16 -6.78
N GLY A 270 4.38 5.71 -7.31
CA GLY A 270 3.02 5.24 -7.06
C GLY A 270 2.65 4.02 -7.89
N LEU A 271 2.05 3.02 -7.22
CA LEU A 271 1.60 1.79 -7.88
C LEU A 271 0.72 2.01 -9.12
N PRO A 272 -0.22 2.97 -9.15
CA PRO A 272 -1.03 3.22 -10.34
C PRO A 272 -0.19 3.60 -11.57
N ASN A 273 0.80 4.48 -11.41
CA ASN A 273 1.68 4.89 -12.51
C ASN A 273 2.61 3.75 -12.95
N VAL A 274 3.09 2.95 -11.98
CA VAL A 274 3.87 1.74 -12.25
C VAL A 274 3.07 0.73 -13.08
N LEU A 275 1.83 0.45 -12.67
CA LEU A 275 0.95 -0.52 -13.36
C LEU A 275 0.54 -0.04 -14.75
N ALA A 276 0.31 1.27 -14.90
CA ALA A 276 0.00 1.88 -16.20
C ALA A 276 1.22 2.02 -17.12
N GLY A 277 2.46 1.91 -16.57
CA GLY A 277 3.69 2.17 -17.33
C GLY A 277 3.86 3.64 -17.79
N ARG A 278 3.05 4.56 -17.25
CA ARG A 278 3.04 6.00 -17.56
C ARG A 278 2.54 6.81 -16.39
N PHE A 279 2.77 8.12 -16.39
CA PHE A 279 2.12 9.01 -15.43
C PHE A 279 0.63 9.15 -15.78
N VAL A 280 -0.22 8.51 -14.98
CA VAL A 280 -1.69 8.68 -15.01
C VAL A 280 -2.09 9.78 -14.05
N VAL A 281 -1.39 9.87 -12.92
CA VAL A 281 -1.62 10.89 -11.89
C VAL A 281 -0.30 11.54 -11.49
N PRO A 282 -0.32 12.81 -11.02
CA PRO A 282 0.91 13.50 -10.62
C PRO A 282 1.52 12.90 -9.35
N GLU A 283 2.86 12.88 -9.33
CA GLU A 283 3.69 12.54 -8.17
C GLU A 283 4.51 13.77 -7.77
N ILE A 284 4.25 14.32 -6.59
CA ILE A 284 4.96 15.48 -6.04
C ILE A 284 5.68 15.04 -4.78
N LEU A 285 7.00 14.90 -4.87
CA LEU A 285 7.81 14.18 -3.89
C LEU A 285 8.84 15.08 -3.21
N GLN A 286 9.22 14.73 -1.99
CA GLN A 286 10.33 15.33 -1.24
C GLN A 286 10.21 16.86 -1.09
N ASP A 287 11.23 17.59 -1.52
CA ASP A 287 11.30 19.05 -1.40
C ASP A 287 10.28 19.76 -2.31
N GLU A 288 9.78 19.10 -3.34
CA GLU A 288 8.70 19.60 -4.20
C GLU A 288 7.31 19.48 -3.57
N ALA A 289 7.16 18.64 -2.55
CA ALA A 289 5.89 18.44 -1.84
C ALA A 289 5.61 19.59 -0.87
N THR A 290 5.46 20.81 -1.42
CA THR A 290 5.04 21.99 -0.66
C THR A 290 3.52 22.07 -0.62
N PRO A 291 2.92 22.68 0.42
CA PRO A 291 1.47 22.87 0.51
C PRO A 291 0.87 23.57 -0.71
N GLU A 292 1.55 24.57 -1.26
CA GLU A 292 1.11 25.33 -2.42
C GLU A 292 1.02 24.45 -3.68
N ARG A 293 2.10 23.72 -4.01
CA ARG A 293 2.11 22.83 -5.18
C ARG A 293 1.10 21.70 -5.06
N LEU A 294 0.93 21.16 -3.85
CA LEU A 294 -0.05 20.12 -3.59
C LEU A 294 -1.48 20.63 -3.72
N ALA A 295 -1.77 21.85 -3.22
CA ALA A 295 -3.07 22.47 -3.35
C ALA A 295 -3.44 22.75 -4.82
N GLU A 296 -2.53 23.36 -5.58
CA GLU A 296 -2.70 23.62 -7.01
C GLU A 296 -2.95 22.33 -7.79
N ALA A 297 -2.15 21.29 -7.54
CA ALA A 297 -2.30 20.01 -8.21
C ALA A 297 -3.64 19.33 -7.88
N LEU A 298 -4.08 19.37 -6.61
CA LEU A 298 -5.37 18.80 -6.20
C LEU A 298 -6.55 19.53 -6.82
N VAL A 299 -6.52 20.87 -6.83
CA VAL A 299 -7.56 21.68 -7.45
C VAL A 299 -7.61 21.42 -8.95
N LYS A 300 -6.46 21.35 -9.63
CA LYS A 300 -6.41 20.97 -11.04
C LYS A 300 -7.03 19.61 -11.31
N GLN A 301 -6.72 18.59 -10.48
CA GLN A 301 -7.33 17.25 -10.60
C GLN A 301 -8.87 17.30 -10.34
N TYR A 302 -9.35 18.22 -9.54
CA TYR A 302 -10.78 18.39 -9.26
C TYR A 302 -11.51 19.09 -10.40
N GLU A 303 -10.93 20.11 -10.99
CA GLU A 303 -11.55 20.95 -12.02
C GLU A 303 -11.50 20.29 -13.41
N ASP A 304 -10.45 19.53 -13.71
CA ASP A 304 -10.22 18.89 -15.01
C ASP A 304 -11.06 17.61 -15.15
N LYS A 305 -12.28 17.76 -15.65
CA LYS A 305 -13.24 16.64 -15.81
C LYS A 305 -12.80 15.64 -16.87
N GLU A 306 -12.21 16.10 -17.96
CA GLU A 306 -11.69 15.25 -19.02
C GLU A 306 -10.55 14.36 -18.51
N ASN A 307 -9.61 14.94 -17.78
CA ASN A 307 -8.56 14.19 -17.12
C ASN A 307 -9.13 13.20 -16.07
N ALA A 308 -10.17 13.59 -15.32
CA ALA A 308 -10.79 12.70 -14.33
C ALA A 308 -11.42 11.45 -14.99
N GLU A 309 -12.03 11.60 -16.17
CA GLU A 309 -12.56 10.49 -16.95
C GLU A 309 -11.44 9.59 -17.47
N ALA A 310 -10.40 10.16 -18.06
CA ALA A 310 -9.23 9.41 -18.55
C ALA A 310 -8.50 8.65 -17.42
N VAL A 311 -8.42 9.24 -16.23
CA VAL A 311 -7.88 8.57 -15.02
C VAL A 311 -8.78 7.42 -14.61
N ALA A 312 -10.10 7.60 -14.61
CA ALA A 312 -11.05 6.55 -14.22
C ALA A 312 -11.02 5.36 -15.20
N GLU A 313 -10.85 5.61 -16.50
CA GLU A 313 -10.66 4.57 -17.53
C GLU A 313 -9.38 3.78 -17.27
N ALA A 314 -8.23 4.45 -17.13
CA ALA A 314 -6.96 3.81 -16.84
C ALA A 314 -7.00 2.98 -15.54
N PHE A 315 -7.67 3.48 -14.51
CA PHE A 315 -7.83 2.77 -13.25
C PHE A 315 -8.81 1.59 -13.35
N THR A 316 -9.76 1.66 -14.25
CA THR A 316 -10.65 0.53 -14.55
C THR A 316 -9.88 -0.59 -15.23
N GLU A 317 -9.01 -0.28 -16.19
CA GLU A 317 -8.12 -1.27 -16.83
C GLU A 317 -7.21 -1.95 -15.79
N ILE A 318 -6.57 -1.16 -14.90
CA ILE A 318 -5.75 -1.70 -13.81
C ILE A 318 -6.58 -2.61 -12.91
N HIS A 319 -7.80 -2.20 -12.56
CA HIS A 319 -8.68 -2.99 -11.70
C HIS A 319 -9.03 -4.33 -12.33
N LEU A 320 -9.43 -4.34 -13.60
CA LEU A 320 -9.76 -5.57 -14.34
C LEU A 320 -8.54 -6.49 -14.48
N GLN A 321 -7.36 -5.92 -14.71
CA GLN A 321 -6.12 -6.68 -14.79
C GLN A 321 -5.75 -7.35 -13.46
N LEU A 322 -5.97 -6.68 -12.34
CA LEU A 322 -5.65 -7.19 -11.00
C LEU A 322 -6.74 -8.09 -10.41
N ARG A 323 -7.98 -8.00 -10.89
CA ARG A 323 -9.11 -8.79 -10.43
C ARG A 323 -9.10 -10.17 -11.06
N GLN A 324 -8.49 -11.13 -10.35
CA GLN A 324 -8.16 -12.44 -10.91
C GLN A 324 -8.78 -13.61 -10.13
N ASN A 325 -9.70 -13.36 -9.21
CA ASN A 325 -10.15 -14.38 -8.24
C ASN A 325 -8.97 -14.95 -7.44
N THR A 326 -8.24 -14.03 -6.82
CA THR A 326 -6.93 -14.27 -6.19
C THR A 326 -6.93 -15.45 -5.24
N ALA A 327 -7.97 -15.58 -4.40
CA ALA A 327 -8.05 -16.64 -3.40
C ALA A 327 -8.09 -18.04 -4.05
N GLU A 328 -8.90 -18.22 -5.09
CA GLU A 328 -9.02 -19.49 -5.81
C GLU A 328 -7.75 -19.83 -6.58
N LYS A 329 -7.19 -18.86 -7.31
CA LYS A 329 -5.92 -19.06 -8.03
C LYS A 329 -4.77 -19.40 -7.09
N ALA A 330 -4.70 -18.73 -5.94
CA ALA A 330 -3.69 -19.04 -4.93
C ALA A 330 -3.88 -20.44 -4.37
N ALA A 331 -5.11 -20.85 -4.03
CA ALA A 331 -5.39 -22.19 -3.54
C ALA A 331 -5.03 -23.26 -4.56
N ASN A 332 -5.42 -23.09 -5.83
CA ASN A 332 -5.09 -24.02 -6.89
C ASN A 332 -3.56 -24.16 -7.08
N ALA A 333 -2.82 -23.04 -7.07
CA ALA A 333 -1.36 -23.07 -7.18
C ALA A 333 -0.69 -23.76 -5.98
N VAL A 334 -1.28 -23.68 -4.79
CA VAL A 334 -0.83 -24.43 -3.60
C VAL A 334 -1.07 -25.93 -3.79
N ILE A 335 -2.27 -26.33 -4.25
CA ILE A 335 -2.62 -27.74 -4.52
C ILE A 335 -1.72 -28.33 -5.59
N GLU A 336 -1.48 -27.62 -6.70
CA GLU A 336 -0.54 -28.04 -7.73
C GLU A 336 0.90 -28.23 -7.20
N CYS A 337 1.30 -27.42 -6.23
CA CYS A 337 2.62 -27.55 -5.59
C CYS A 337 2.68 -28.76 -4.64
N LEU A 338 1.56 -29.27 -4.15
CA LEU A 338 1.47 -30.45 -3.29
C LEU A 338 1.57 -31.77 -4.09
N ASN A 339 1.10 -31.76 -5.32
CA ASN A 339 1.21 -32.88 -6.26
C ASN A 339 2.57 -32.90 -6.94
#